data_5264aa9855d75069fa91421760134a2b
#
_entry.id   5264aa9855d75069fa91421760134a2b
#
_cell.length_a   1.000
_cell.length_b   1.000
_cell.length_c   1.000
_cell.angle_alpha   90.00
_cell.angle_beta   90.00
_cell.angle_gamma   90.00
#
_symmetry.space_group_name_H-M   'P 1'
#
loop_
_entity.id
_entity.type
_entity.pdbx_description
1 polymer ?
#
loop_
_entity_poly.entity_id
_entity_poly.type
_entity_poly.pdbx_seq_one_letter_code
_entity_poly.pdbx_strand_id
1 'polypeptide(L)'
;MRWCSASSKIMVRIPTHREPIHPGEMLVEEFLKPMGLTQRDVADAILVPYQRVNELARKRRGITPSTALRLARYFGMSPDFWLNLQLRWDLYHARAKETEELRKIKRVKSRSAA
;
A
#
# COMPACT_ATOMS: atom_id res chain seq x y z
N MET A 1 21.70 2.97 2.67
CA MET A 1 21.07 3.24 2.08
C MET A 1 20.55 4.38 2.23
N ARG A 2 20.37 4.95 1.67
CA ARG A 2 20.01 6.03 1.78
C ARG A 2 18.71 6.17 1.81
N TRP A 3 18.13 5.32 1.70
CA TRP A 3 16.85 5.57 1.68
C TRP A 3 16.32 5.96 2.95
N CYS A 4 17.10 5.93 3.90
CA CYS A 4 16.58 6.32 5.10
C CYS A 4 16.53 7.79 5.03
N SER A 5 17.41 8.41 4.33
CA SER A 5 17.36 9.83 4.36
C SER A 5 16.18 10.21 3.54
N ALA A 6 15.87 9.43 2.57
CA ALA A 6 14.75 9.77 1.78
C ALA A 6 13.54 9.70 2.63
N SER A 7 13.56 8.80 3.57
CA SER A 7 12.37 8.63 4.32
C SER A 7 12.08 9.85 5.13
N SER A 8 13.05 10.61 5.41
CA SER A 8 12.77 11.73 6.26
C SER A 8 11.86 12.64 5.51
N LYS A 9 11.83 12.56 4.25
CA LYS A 9 11.00 13.40 3.65
C LYS A 9 9.82 12.78 3.40
N ILE A 10 9.58 11.77 3.75
CA ILE A 10 8.49 11.09 3.67
C ILE A 10 7.36 11.50 3.05
N MET A 11 7.20 11.77 1.98
CA MET A 11 6.06 12.08 1.38
C MET A 11 5.71 10.98 0.49
N VAL A 12 4.57 10.45 0.60
CA VAL A 12 4.10 9.41 -0.29
C VAL A 12 3.73 10.10 -1.59
N ARG A 13 4.37 9.75 -2.69
CA ARG A 13 4.06 10.37 -3.90
C ARG A 13 2.85 9.78 -4.52
N ILE A 14 1.92 10.57 -4.99
CA ILE A 14 0.71 10.11 -5.64
C ILE A 14 0.94 10.19 -7.14
N PRO A 15 0.94 9.07 -7.82
CA PRO A 15 1.16 9.07 -9.27
C PRO A 15 0.08 9.87 -9.96
N THR A 16 0.40 10.57 -10.99
CA THR A 16 -0.58 11.34 -11.71
C THR A 16 -0.84 10.80 -13.09
N HIS A 17 0.04 9.99 -13.64
CA HIS A 17 -0.15 9.46 -14.96
C HIS A 17 -0.74 8.08 -15.06
N ARG A 18 -0.54 7.28 -14.15
CA ARG A 18 -1.11 5.95 -14.21
C ARG A 18 -1.34 5.41 -12.85
N GLU A 19 -2.15 4.40 -12.79
CA GLU A 19 -2.49 3.79 -11.54
C GLU A 19 -1.27 3.19 -10.87
N PRO A 20 -1.13 3.33 -9.58
CA PRO A 20 -0.01 2.71 -8.87
C PRO A 20 -0.23 1.22 -8.75
N ILE A 21 0.76 0.51 -8.30
CA ILE A 21 0.68 -0.92 -8.15
C ILE A 21 -0.14 -1.26 -6.92
N HIS A 22 -1.09 -2.16 -7.07
CA HIS A 22 -1.88 -2.60 -5.93
C HIS A 22 -1.01 -3.51 -5.07
N PRO A 23 -1.16 -3.48 -3.74
CA PRO A 23 -0.36 -4.34 -2.87
C PRO A 23 -0.48 -5.82 -3.21
N GLY A 24 -1.67 -6.25 -3.67
CA GLY A 24 -1.84 -7.64 -4.05
C GLY A 24 -1.01 -8.03 -5.25
N GLU A 25 -0.87 -7.10 -6.18
CA GLU A 25 -0.08 -7.35 -7.37
C GLU A 25 1.39 -7.44 -6.97
N MET A 26 1.82 -6.56 -6.07
CA MET A 26 3.19 -6.57 -5.57
C MET A 26 3.45 -7.92 -4.89
N LEU A 27 2.53 -8.38 -4.09
CA LEU A 27 2.69 -9.65 -3.39
C LEU A 27 2.89 -10.80 -4.39
N VAL A 28 2.04 -10.88 -5.38
CA VAL A 28 2.13 -11.97 -6.34
C VAL A 28 3.38 -11.88 -7.21
N GLU A 29 3.61 -10.73 -7.79
CA GLU A 29 4.70 -10.61 -8.75
C GLU A 29 6.10 -10.58 -8.16
N GLU A 30 6.23 -9.94 -7.03
CA GLU A 30 7.56 -9.78 -6.45
C GLU A 30 7.90 -10.75 -5.32
N PHE A 31 6.92 -11.40 -4.77
CA PHE A 31 7.18 -12.33 -3.67
C PHE A 31 6.76 -13.77 -3.96
N LEU A 32 5.51 -13.97 -4.35
CA LEU A 32 5.06 -15.34 -4.56
C LEU A 32 5.75 -16.01 -5.73
N LYS A 33 5.75 -15.37 -6.88
CA LYS A 33 6.37 -15.98 -8.04
C LYS A 33 7.87 -16.18 -7.89
N PRO A 34 8.63 -15.17 -7.51
CA PRO A 34 10.07 -15.37 -7.38
C PRO A 34 10.45 -16.40 -6.30
N MET A 35 9.67 -16.50 -5.24
CA MET A 35 9.98 -17.42 -4.18
C MET A 35 9.33 -18.77 -4.30
N GLY A 36 8.54 -18.96 -5.34
CA GLY A 36 7.87 -20.24 -5.52
C GLY A 36 6.84 -20.55 -4.46
N LEU A 37 6.21 -19.51 -3.92
CA LEU A 37 5.22 -19.70 -2.88
C LEU A 37 3.82 -19.64 -3.45
N THR A 38 2.89 -20.40 -2.87
CA THR A 38 1.52 -20.33 -3.30
C THR A 38 0.77 -19.42 -2.34
N GLN A 39 -0.43 -19.02 -2.73
CA GLN A 39 -1.24 -18.21 -1.86
C GLN A 39 -1.55 -18.94 -0.56
N ARG A 40 -1.72 -20.25 -0.66
CA ARG A 40 -2.02 -21.03 0.53
C ARG A 40 -0.81 -21.07 1.47
N ASP A 41 0.39 -21.14 0.91
CA ASP A 41 1.58 -21.14 1.73
C ASP A 41 1.65 -19.86 2.55
N VAL A 42 1.35 -18.74 1.92
CA VAL A 42 1.40 -17.47 2.61
C VAL A 42 0.28 -17.39 3.66
N ALA A 43 -0.91 -17.79 3.29
CA ALA A 43 -2.04 -17.74 4.22
C ALA A 43 -1.74 -18.53 5.49
N ASP A 44 -1.21 -19.73 5.32
CA ASP A 44 -0.87 -20.57 6.46
C ASP A 44 0.25 -19.94 7.28
N ALA A 45 1.23 -19.37 6.62
CA ALA A 45 2.38 -18.80 7.33
C ALA A 45 2.01 -17.56 8.12
N ILE A 46 1.14 -16.72 7.59
CA ILE A 46 0.77 -15.52 8.31
C ILE A 46 -0.52 -15.68 9.12
N LEU A 47 -1.01 -16.89 9.18
CA LEU A 47 -2.17 -17.22 10.02
C LEU A 47 -3.44 -16.45 9.68
N VAL A 48 -3.77 -16.43 8.40
CA VAL A 48 -5.03 -15.84 7.98
C VAL A 48 -5.71 -16.82 7.04
N PRO A 49 -7.01 -16.68 6.83
CA PRO A 49 -7.71 -17.59 5.92
C PRO A 49 -7.20 -17.44 4.49
N TYR A 50 -7.15 -18.54 3.78
CA TYR A 50 -6.70 -18.52 2.39
C TYR A 50 -7.49 -17.51 1.58
N GLN A 51 -8.78 -17.41 1.81
CA GLN A 51 -9.61 -16.51 1.08
C GLN A 51 -9.13 -15.07 1.17
N ARG A 52 -8.62 -14.69 2.32
CA ARG A 52 -8.13 -13.32 2.49
C ARG A 52 -6.94 -13.06 1.58
N VAL A 53 -6.03 -14.01 1.48
CA VAL A 53 -4.86 -13.84 0.61
C VAL A 53 -5.30 -13.85 -0.84
N ASN A 54 -6.27 -14.71 -1.17
CA ASN A 54 -6.77 -14.79 -2.52
C ASN A 54 -7.44 -13.49 -2.93
N GLU A 55 -8.23 -12.90 -2.05
CA GLU A 55 -8.89 -11.63 -2.36
C GLU A 55 -7.89 -10.49 -2.51
N LEU A 56 -6.84 -10.52 -1.71
CA LEU A 56 -5.80 -9.52 -1.83
C LEU A 56 -5.09 -9.67 -3.18
N ALA A 57 -4.77 -10.89 -3.55
CA ALA A 57 -4.09 -11.13 -4.82
C ALA A 57 -4.95 -10.72 -6.00
N ARG A 58 -6.26 -10.80 -5.85
CA ARG A 58 -7.16 -10.42 -6.93
C ARG A 58 -7.57 -8.97 -6.86
N LYS A 59 -6.92 -8.21 -6.02
CA LYS A 59 -7.19 -6.79 -5.85
C LYS A 59 -8.60 -6.48 -5.35
N ARG A 60 -9.20 -7.44 -4.68
CA ARG A 60 -10.52 -7.20 -4.12
C ARG A 60 -10.47 -6.79 -2.68
N ARG A 61 -9.31 -6.78 -2.07
CA ARG A 61 -9.16 -6.43 -0.69
C ARG A 61 -7.85 -5.68 -0.55
N GLY A 62 -7.79 -4.72 0.35
CA GLY A 62 -6.57 -3.97 0.56
C GLY A 62 -5.79 -4.49 1.73
N ILE A 63 -4.69 -3.83 2.03
CA ILE A 63 -3.83 -4.17 3.13
C ILE A 63 -4.26 -3.39 4.34
N THR A 64 -4.48 -4.07 5.45
CA THR A 64 -4.78 -3.40 6.71
C THR A 64 -3.50 -3.45 7.55
N PRO A 65 -3.43 -2.69 8.62
CA PRO A 65 -2.25 -2.74 9.48
C PRO A 65 -1.93 -4.15 9.97
N SER A 66 -2.96 -4.92 10.28
CA SER A 66 -2.73 -6.28 10.74
C SER A 66 -2.07 -7.12 9.66
N THR A 67 -2.57 -7.03 8.43
CA THR A 67 -2.01 -7.82 7.35
C THR A 67 -0.60 -7.33 7.03
N ALA A 68 -0.37 -6.02 7.10
CA ALA A 68 0.95 -5.47 6.84
C ALA A 68 1.97 -6.00 7.85
N LEU A 69 1.59 -6.06 9.13
CA LEU A 69 2.47 -6.58 10.15
C LEU A 69 2.80 -8.05 9.92
N ARG A 70 1.81 -8.82 9.53
CA ARG A 70 2.02 -10.24 9.30
C ARG A 70 2.89 -10.50 8.09
N LEU A 71 2.65 -9.79 7.00
CA LEU A 71 3.47 -9.96 5.81
C LEU A 71 4.90 -9.48 6.06
N ALA A 72 5.04 -8.38 6.79
CA ALA A 72 6.35 -7.85 7.08
C ALA A 72 7.16 -8.85 7.91
N ARG A 73 6.52 -9.46 8.86
CA ARG A 73 7.21 -10.44 9.70
C ARG A 73 7.61 -11.67 8.88
N TYR A 74 6.71 -12.14 8.05
CA TYR A 74 6.99 -13.34 7.27
C TYR A 74 8.10 -13.11 6.25
N PHE A 75 8.08 -11.96 5.57
CA PHE A 75 9.09 -11.68 4.57
C PHE A 75 10.30 -10.92 5.10
N GLY A 76 10.31 -10.60 6.36
CA GLY A 76 11.48 -9.94 6.96
C GLY A 76 11.67 -8.51 6.50
N MET A 77 10.62 -7.74 6.49
CA MET A 77 10.71 -6.37 6.02
C MET A 77 9.86 -5.46 6.89
N SER A 78 9.82 -4.19 6.58
CA SER A 78 9.06 -3.25 7.36
C SER A 78 7.60 -3.22 6.94
N PRO A 79 6.68 -3.12 7.88
CA PRO A 79 5.26 -3.04 7.52
C PRO A 79 4.94 -1.80 6.71
N ASP A 80 5.77 -0.76 6.80
CA ASP A 80 5.54 0.47 6.04
C ASP A 80 5.51 0.21 4.55
N PHE A 81 6.27 -0.75 4.09
CA PHE A 81 6.31 -1.08 2.68
C PHE A 81 4.92 -1.38 2.17
N TRP A 82 4.21 -2.26 2.88
CA TRP A 82 2.89 -2.68 2.45
C TRP A 82 1.86 -1.57 2.64
N LEU A 83 1.97 -0.85 3.73
CA LEU A 83 1.02 0.22 3.99
C LEU A 83 1.19 1.38 3.03
N ASN A 84 2.41 1.66 2.59
CA ASN A 84 2.63 2.72 1.61
C ASN A 84 2.06 2.35 0.24
N LEU A 85 2.12 1.08 -0.12
CA LEU A 85 1.53 0.65 -1.37
C LEU A 85 0.02 0.87 -1.33
N GLN A 86 -0.59 0.53 -0.20
CA GLN A 86 -2.02 0.70 -0.05
C GLN A 86 -2.38 2.18 -0.05
N LEU A 87 -1.58 2.98 0.63
CA LEU A 87 -1.84 4.40 0.71
C LEU A 87 -1.80 5.06 -0.66
N ARG A 88 -0.83 4.72 -1.47
CA ARG A 88 -0.75 5.28 -2.80
C ARG A 88 -1.93 4.89 -3.65
N TRP A 89 -2.34 3.64 -3.53
CA TRP A 89 -3.47 3.13 -4.27
C TRP A 89 -4.74 3.89 -3.88
N ASP A 90 -4.97 4.01 -2.57
CA ASP A 90 -6.16 4.66 -2.06
C ASP A 90 -6.18 6.14 -2.43
N LEU A 91 -5.04 6.82 -2.30
CA LEU A 91 -4.97 8.24 -2.61
C LEU A 91 -5.22 8.49 -4.09
N TYR A 92 -4.67 7.64 -4.94
CA TYR A 92 -4.84 7.80 -6.37
C TYR A 92 -6.33 7.71 -6.72
N HIS A 93 -7.00 6.70 -6.22
CA HIS A 93 -8.40 6.51 -6.57
C HIS A 93 -9.32 7.55 -5.91
N ALA A 94 -9.03 7.93 -4.69
CA ALA A 94 -9.83 8.95 -4.03
C ALA A 94 -9.70 10.27 -4.74
N ARG A 95 -8.47 10.61 -5.13
CA ARG A 95 -8.26 11.85 -5.81
C ARG A 95 -8.97 11.89 -7.15
N ALA A 96 -8.91 10.81 -7.89
CA ALA A 96 -9.57 10.75 -9.17
C ALA A 96 -11.08 10.86 -9.02
N LYS A 97 -11.60 10.25 -7.96
CA LYS A 97 -13.03 10.30 -7.77
C LYS A 97 -13.51 11.61 -7.22
N GLU A 98 -12.76 12.29 -6.44
CA GLU A 98 -13.17 13.51 -5.81
C GLU A 98 -12.53 14.78 -6.32
N THR A 99 -12.01 14.75 -7.53
CA THR A 99 -11.33 15.90 -8.08
C THR A 99 -12.14 17.18 -7.99
N GLU A 100 -13.40 17.11 -8.35
CA GLU A 100 -14.20 18.30 -8.33
C GLU A 100 -14.43 18.85 -6.94
N GLU A 101 -14.67 17.97 -6.00
CA GLU A 101 -14.88 18.40 -4.65
C GLU A 101 -13.62 19.00 -4.05
N LEU A 102 -12.50 18.36 -4.33
CA LEU A 102 -11.25 18.83 -3.78
C LEU A 102 -10.89 20.20 -4.32
N ARG A 103 -11.25 20.45 -5.56
CA ARG A 103 -10.96 21.72 -6.15
C ARG A 103 -11.70 22.84 -5.45
N LYS A 104 -12.79 22.55 -4.82
CA LYS A 104 -13.55 23.57 -4.14
C LYS A 104 -13.04 23.87 -2.74
N ILE A 105 -12.17 23.06 -2.21
CA ILE A 105 -11.64 23.25 -0.88
C ILE A 105 -10.50 24.24 -0.93
N LYS A 106 -10.63 25.34 -0.21
CA LYS A 106 -9.59 26.33 -0.18
C LYS A 106 -8.75 26.26 1.05
N ARG A 107 -7.48 26.52 0.92
CA ARG A 107 -6.60 26.47 2.04
C ARG A 107 -6.91 27.61 2.98
N VAL A 108 -6.87 27.32 4.25
CA VAL A 108 -7.16 28.34 5.22
C VAL A 108 -6.02 29.37 5.17
N LYS A 109 -6.40 30.66 5.32
CA LYS A 109 -5.40 31.65 5.24
C LYS A 109 -4.70 31.68 6.52
N SER A 110 -3.55 31.35 6.59
CA SER A 110 -2.87 31.23 7.79
C SER A 110 -2.35 32.50 8.25
N ARG A 111 -2.40 32.84 9.50
CA ARG A 111 -1.91 33.92 9.94
C ARG A 111 -0.69 33.61 10.38
N SER A 112 -0.34 32.76 10.84
CA SER A 112 0.86 32.58 11.35
C SER A 112 1.43 31.55 10.77
N ALA A 113 1.40 31.28 9.98
CA ALA A 113 2.06 30.38 9.36
C ALA A 113 2.43 29.44 10.20
N ALA A 114 2.19 29.61 11.06
CA ALA A 114 2.71 28.76 11.92
C ALA A 114 2.64 27.57 11.54
#